data_19576b5e5dd19e0a1b981c6776117285
#
_entry.id   19576b5e5dd19e0a1b981c6776117285
#
_cell.length_a   1.000
_cell.length_b   1.000
_cell.length_c   1.000
_cell.angle_alpha   90.00
_cell.angle_beta   90.00
_cell.angle_gamma   90.00
#
_symmetry.space_group_name_H-M   'P 1'
#
loop_
_entity.id
_entity.type
_entity.pdbx_description
1 polymer ?
#
loop_
_entity_poly.entity_id
_entity_poly.type
_entity_poly.pdbx_seq_one_letter_code
_entity_poly.pdbx_strand_id
1 'polypeptide(L)'
;MKLFLITAIALQVAFHSAMSQKVVPRRDEHYPPPELLRALRPIHDICVEKTGVTDEAIKEFSDGEIHEDEKLKCYMNCVFHEAEVVNDAGEVHLEKLHDKLPASMHDIALHMGKKCLYPEGDNLCEKAFWLHKCWKTSDPKHYFLI
;
A
#
# COMPACT_ATOMS: atom_id res chain seq x y z
N MET A 1 -35.22 -53.05 36.00
CA MET A 1 -35.35 -52.17 34.83
C MET A 1 -34.53 -50.92 35.10
N LYS A 2 -33.34 -50.81 34.52
CA LYS A 2 -32.46 -49.66 34.74
C LYS A 2 -32.61 -48.72 33.50
N LEU A 3 -33.16 -47.53 33.74
CA LEU A 3 -33.34 -46.49 32.77
C LEU A 3 -32.00 -45.76 32.57
N PHE A 4 -31.38 -45.94 31.44
CA PHE A 4 -30.18 -45.16 31.03
C PHE A 4 -30.62 -43.81 30.48
N LEU A 5 -30.41 -42.75 31.28
CA LEU A 5 -30.47 -41.37 30.77
C LEU A 5 -29.19 -41.07 29.98
N ILE A 6 -29.35 -41.00 28.68
CA ILE A 6 -28.29 -40.50 27.79
C ILE A 6 -28.42 -39.00 27.75
N THR A 7 -27.55 -38.30 28.49
CA THR A 7 -27.39 -36.84 28.37
C THR A 7 -26.59 -36.55 27.12
N ALA A 8 -27.28 -36.08 26.08
CA ALA A 8 -26.62 -35.53 24.89
C ALA A 8 -26.01 -34.17 25.26
N ILE A 9 -24.70 -34.15 25.41
CA ILE A 9 -23.93 -32.90 25.49
C ILE A 9 -23.82 -32.39 24.06
N ALA A 10 -24.65 -31.41 23.73
CA ALA A 10 -24.51 -30.64 22.49
C ALA A 10 -23.26 -29.80 22.57
N LEU A 11 -22.18 -30.22 21.90
CA LEU A 11 -20.97 -29.42 21.69
C LEU A 11 -21.32 -28.28 20.73
N GLN A 12 -21.70 -27.14 21.26
CA GLN A 12 -21.80 -25.90 20.48
C GLN A 12 -20.39 -25.41 20.14
N VAL A 13 -19.90 -25.84 18.99
CA VAL A 13 -18.72 -25.23 18.39
C VAL A 13 -19.13 -23.83 17.93
N ALA A 14 -18.86 -22.84 18.78
CA ALA A 14 -18.98 -21.45 18.37
C ALA A 14 -17.92 -21.18 17.30
N PHE A 15 -18.33 -21.22 16.03
CA PHE A 15 -17.55 -20.68 14.92
C PHE A 15 -17.45 -19.17 15.15
N HIS A 16 -16.40 -18.73 15.83
CA HIS A 16 -15.99 -17.35 15.79
C HIS A 16 -15.37 -17.12 14.41
N SER A 17 -16.22 -16.76 13.46
CA SER A 17 -15.76 -16.12 12.23
C SER A 17 -15.07 -14.82 12.67
N ALA A 18 -13.76 -14.85 12.74
CA ALA A 18 -12.97 -13.64 12.86
C ALA A 18 -13.20 -12.84 11.58
N MET A 19 -14.21 -11.97 11.60
CA MET A 19 -14.40 -10.98 10.55
C MET A 19 -13.17 -10.08 10.63
N SER A 20 -12.22 -10.28 9.71
CA SER A 20 -11.11 -9.38 9.50
C SER A 20 -11.72 -8.01 9.22
N GLN A 21 -11.67 -7.11 10.20
CA GLN A 21 -12.17 -5.75 10.01
C GLN A 21 -11.29 -5.10 8.95
N LYS A 22 -11.88 -4.82 7.78
CA LYS A 22 -11.20 -4.09 6.71
C LYS A 22 -10.79 -2.73 7.26
N VAL A 23 -9.48 -2.47 7.27
CA VAL A 23 -8.96 -1.18 7.72
C VAL A 23 -9.39 -0.11 6.72
N VAL A 24 -10.06 0.93 7.20
CA VAL A 24 -10.45 2.08 6.37
C VAL A 24 -9.26 3.02 6.24
N PRO A 25 -8.79 3.30 5.01
CA PRO A 25 -7.71 4.25 4.78
C PRO A 25 -8.08 5.65 5.30
N ARG A 26 -7.12 6.33 5.91
CA ARG A 26 -7.30 7.71 6.35
C ARG A 26 -7.32 8.65 5.14
N ARG A 27 -8.44 9.32 4.94
CA ARG A 27 -8.66 10.30 3.87
C ARG A 27 -9.48 11.44 4.47
N ASP A 28 -8.79 12.44 5.02
CA ASP A 28 -9.39 13.61 5.63
C ASP A 28 -8.75 14.90 5.09
N GLU A 29 -9.15 16.06 5.60
CA GLU A 29 -8.64 17.37 5.15
C GLU A 29 -7.13 17.58 5.41
N HIS A 30 -6.53 16.76 6.27
CA HIS A 30 -5.12 16.85 6.65
C HIS A 30 -4.29 15.67 6.13
N TYR A 31 -4.94 14.59 5.66
CA TYR A 31 -4.22 13.39 5.24
C TYR A 31 -4.87 12.66 4.03
N PRO A 32 -4.08 12.35 2.98
CA PRO A 32 -2.67 12.72 2.76
C PRO A 32 -2.44 14.23 2.76
N PRO A 33 -1.23 14.73 3.12
CA PRO A 33 -0.99 16.16 3.18
C PRO A 33 -1.31 16.86 1.86
N PRO A 34 -2.17 17.89 1.85
CA PRO A 34 -2.60 18.56 0.60
C PRO A 34 -1.45 19.15 -0.21
N GLU A 35 -0.41 19.62 0.47
CA GLU A 35 0.80 20.14 -0.20
C GLU A 35 1.55 19.05 -0.95
N LEU A 36 1.61 17.83 -0.40
CA LEU A 36 2.24 16.69 -1.06
C LEU A 36 1.42 16.27 -2.29
N LEU A 37 0.10 16.17 -2.16
CA LEU A 37 -0.78 15.84 -3.30
C LEU A 37 -0.64 16.85 -4.45
N ARG A 38 -0.55 18.14 -4.12
CA ARG A 38 -0.31 19.17 -5.16
C ARG A 38 1.05 19.03 -5.83
N ALA A 39 2.11 18.73 -5.05
CA ALA A 39 3.45 18.54 -5.58
C ALA A 39 3.56 17.29 -6.49
N LEU A 40 2.82 16.24 -6.16
CA LEU A 40 2.84 14.97 -6.90
C LEU A 40 1.90 14.97 -8.12
N ARG A 41 0.95 15.90 -8.23
CA ARG A 41 -0.02 15.92 -9.33
C ARG A 41 0.62 15.95 -10.73
N PRO A 42 1.62 16.80 -11.02
CA PRO A 42 2.29 16.78 -12.33
C PRO A 42 2.99 15.45 -12.62
N ILE A 43 3.56 14.82 -11.59
CA ILE A 43 4.21 13.50 -11.70
C ILE A 43 3.18 12.43 -12.04
N HIS A 44 2.05 12.44 -11.36
CA HIS A 44 0.92 11.56 -11.66
C HIS A 44 0.49 11.67 -13.12
N ASP A 45 0.22 12.89 -13.60
CA ASP A 45 -0.24 13.11 -14.96
C ASP A 45 0.76 12.58 -16.02
N ILE A 46 2.06 12.83 -15.82
CA ILE A 46 3.14 12.31 -16.68
C ILE A 46 3.15 10.78 -16.66
N CYS A 47 3.04 10.16 -15.49
CA CYS A 47 3.16 8.72 -15.35
C CYS A 47 1.92 7.96 -15.83
N VAL A 48 0.73 8.54 -15.70
CA VAL A 48 -0.50 8.02 -16.32
C VAL A 48 -0.36 8.01 -17.85
N GLU A 49 0.13 9.10 -18.46
CA GLU A 49 0.36 9.17 -19.88
C GLU A 49 1.41 8.14 -20.35
N LYS A 50 2.52 8.02 -19.64
CA LYS A 50 3.62 7.10 -20.01
C LYS A 50 3.23 5.63 -19.92
N THR A 51 2.42 5.25 -18.95
CA THR A 51 2.12 3.83 -18.66
C THR A 51 0.76 3.36 -19.15
N GLY A 52 -0.16 4.30 -19.37
CA GLY A 52 -1.54 3.98 -19.73
C GLY A 52 -2.31 3.27 -18.61
N VAL A 53 -1.87 3.42 -17.35
CA VAL A 53 -2.65 2.97 -16.19
C VAL A 53 -3.92 3.82 -16.04
N THR A 54 -4.99 3.25 -15.52
CA THR A 54 -6.22 4.00 -15.27
C THR A 54 -6.27 4.55 -13.85
N ASP A 55 -6.96 5.67 -13.65
CA ASP A 55 -7.19 6.25 -12.32
C ASP A 55 -7.93 5.28 -11.41
N GLU A 56 -8.81 4.45 -11.98
CA GLU A 56 -9.54 3.42 -11.24
C GLU A 56 -8.59 2.35 -10.67
N ALA A 57 -7.60 1.90 -11.47
CA ALA A 57 -6.61 0.91 -11.01
C ALA A 57 -5.73 1.49 -9.89
N ILE A 58 -5.31 2.76 -10.02
CA ILE A 58 -4.55 3.47 -8.99
C ILE A 58 -5.38 3.58 -7.71
N LYS A 59 -6.63 4.04 -7.82
CA LYS A 59 -7.53 4.22 -6.68
C LYS A 59 -7.87 2.90 -6.01
N GLU A 60 -8.15 1.85 -6.77
CA GLU A 60 -8.45 0.51 -6.23
C GLU A 60 -7.25 -0.03 -5.44
N PHE A 61 -6.04 0.12 -5.96
CA PHE A 61 -4.86 -0.27 -5.20
C PHE A 61 -4.65 0.61 -3.96
N SER A 62 -4.88 1.92 -4.07
CA SER A 62 -4.70 2.87 -2.96
C SER A 62 -5.67 2.58 -1.80
N ASP A 63 -6.95 2.50 -2.09
CA ASP A 63 -8.03 2.50 -1.10
C ASP A 63 -8.73 1.15 -0.93
N GLY A 64 -8.63 0.28 -1.93
CA GLY A 64 -9.24 -1.06 -1.97
C GLY A 64 -8.26 -2.20 -1.72
N GLU A 65 -8.36 -3.24 -2.54
CA GLU A 65 -7.53 -4.43 -2.41
C GLU A 65 -6.22 -4.32 -3.20
N ILE A 66 -5.20 -5.04 -2.74
CA ILE A 66 -3.96 -5.22 -3.51
C ILE A 66 -4.27 -6.11 -4.70
N HIS A 67 -3.98 -5.62 -5.90
CA HIS A 67 -4.16 -6.37 -7.14
C HIS A 67 -2.94 -6.22 -8.06
N GLU A 68 -2.77 -7.19 -8.94
CA GLU A 68 -1.69 -7.24 -9.94
C GLU A 68 -2.15 -6.56 -11.24
N ASP A 69 -1.39 -5.59 -11.70
CA ASP A 69 -1.58 -4.90 -12.99
C ASP A 69 -0.23 -4.38 -13.48
N GLU A 70 0.20 -4.78 -14.67
CA GLU A 70 1.53 -4.43 -15.19
C GLU A 70 1.69 -2.93 -15.44
N LYS A 71 0.64 -2.25 -15.89
CA LYS A 71 0.67 -0.79 -16.06
C LYS A 71 0.78 -0.08 -14.73
N LEU A 72 0.06 -0.57 -13.71
CA LEU A 72 0.13 -0.05 -12.35
C LEU A 72 1.52 -0.24 -11.73
N LYS A 73 2.15 -1.41 -11.90
CA LYS A 73 3.51 -1.66 -11.43
C LYS A 73 4.50 -0.66 -12.05
N CYS A 74 4.40 -0.45 -13.35
CA CYS A 74 5.27 0.50 -14.04
C CYS A 74 4.92 1.96 -13.75
N TYR A 75 3.66 2.27 -13.45
CA TYR A 75 3.26 3.57 -12.94
C TYR A 75 3.96 3.88 -11.60
N MET A 76 3.95 2.96 -10.66
CA MET A 76 4.64 3.09 -9.37
C MET A 76 6.14 3.38 -9.56
N ASN A 77 6.80 2.65 -10.47
CA ASN A 77 8.19 2.89 -10.81
C ASN A 77 8.41 4.27 -11.46
N CYS A 78 7.53 4.66 -12.39
CA CYS A 78 7.57 5.96 -13.04
C CYS A 78 7.50 7.11 -12.01
N VAL A 79 6.60 7.02 -11.03
CA VAL A 79 6.47 8.03 -9.97
C VAL A 79 7.78 8.20 -9.20
N PHE A 80 8.49 7.14 -8.87
CA PHE A 80 9.78 7.23 -8.19
C PHE A 80 10.86 7.90 -9.06
N HIS A 81 10.87 7.60 -10.36
CA HIS A 81 11.81 8.24 -11.29
C HIS A 81 11.53 9.72 -11.47
N GLU A 82 10.29 10.09 -11.75
CA GLU A 82 9.89 11.50 -11.92
C GLU A 82 10.05 12.32 -10.62
N ALA A 83 9.89 11.69 -9.46
CA ALA A 83 10.16 12.30 -8.16
C ALA A 83 11.65 12.38 -7.82
N GLU A 84 12.54 11.81 -8.66
CA GLU A 84 14.00 11.79 -8.47
C GLU A 84 14.45 11.12 -7.15
N VAL A 85 13.72 10.10 -6.71
CA VAL A 85 14.00 9.34 -5.49
C VAL A 85 14.63 7.97 -5.77
N VAL A 86 15.33 7.85 -6.89
CA VAL A 86 16.03 6.63 -7.29
C VAL A 86 17.55 6.82 -7.25
N ASN A 87 18.28 5.70 -7.20
CA ASN A 87 19.73 5.65 -7.35
C ASN A 87 20.14 5.54 -8.83
N ASP A 88 21.44 5.43 -9.12
CA ASP A 88 21.98 5.33 -10.48
C ASP A 88 21.53 4.05 -11.22
N ALA A 89 21.11 3.01 -10.48
CA ALA A 89 20.54 1.79 -11.03
C ALA A 89 19.03 1.88 -11.28
N GLY A 90 18.39 3.02 -10.96
CA GLY A 90 16.96 3.22 -11.08
C GLY A 90 16.13 2.60 -9.95
N GLU A 91 16.77 2.07 -8.91
CA GLU A 91 16.09 1.53 -7.74
C GLU A 91 15.75 2.63 -6.75
N VAL A 92 14.65 2.46 -6.02
CA VAL A 92 14.21 3.45 -5.01
C VAL A 92 15.27 3.65 -3.93
N HIS A 93 15.65 4.90 -3.72
CA HIS A 93 16.55 5.32 -2.66
C HIS A 93 15.72 5.83 -1.47
N LEU A 94 15.53 4.98 -0.46
CA LEU A 94 14.60 5.22 0.64
C LEU A 94 14.91 6.49 1.44
N GLU A 95 16.19 6.86 1.60
CA GLU A 95 16.59 8.09 2.27
C GLU A 95 16.17 9.33 1.47
N LYS A 96 16.43 9.34 0.15
CA LYS A 96 15.95 10.43 -0.73
C LYS A 96 14.44 10.55 -0.71
N LEU A 97 13.73 9.42 -0.70
CA LEU A 97 12.27 9.40 -0.61
C LEU A 97 11.79 10.03 0.71
N HIS A 98 12.38 9.59 1.84
CA HIS A 98 12.05 10.14 3.15
C HIS A 98 12.28 11.66 3.22
N ASP A 99 13.42 12.14 2.71
CA ASP A 99 13.78 13.55 2.74
C ASP A 99 12.85 14.44 1.90
N LYS A 100 12.22 13.88 0.87
CA LYS A 100 11.23 14.60 0.05
C LYS A 100 9.82 14.63 0.65
N LEU A 101 9.55 13.84 1.68
CA LEU A 101 8.26 13.87 2.36
C LEU A 101 8.16 15.09 3.31
N PRO A 102 6.95 15.65 3.48
CA PRO A 102 6.71 16.64 4.52
C PRO A 102 7.06 16.09 5.91
N ALA A 103 7.57 16.95 6.80
CA ALA A 103 7.95 16.54 8.16
C ALA A 103 6.81 15.83 8.93
N SER A 104 5.57 16.21 8.66
CA SER A 104 4.38 15.56 9.24
C SER A 104 4.22 14.08 8.87
N MET A 105 4.93 13.62 7.83
CA MET A 105 4.90 12.23 7.37
C MET A 105 6.12 11.41 7.77
N HIS A 106 7.17 12.02 8.30
CA HIS A 106 8.43 11.30 8.57
C HIS A 106 8.24 10.09 9.48
N ASP A 107 7.55 10.25 10.61
CA ASP A 107 7.30 9.14 11.54
C ASP A 107 6.41 8.05 10.92
N ILE A 108 5.40 8.44 10.15
CA ILE A 108 4.52 7.51 9.41
C ILE A 108 5.35 6.72 8.40
N ALA A 109 6.17 7.41 7.61
CA ALA A 109 7.01 6.78 6.59
C ALA A 109 8.03 5.82 7.19
N LEU A 110 8.69 6.19 8.29
CA LEU A 110 9.61 5.30 9.01
C LEU A 110 8.89 4.08 9.58
N HIS A 111 7.71 4.27 10.19
CA HIS A 111 6.93 3.15 10.70
C HIS A 111 6.52 2.19 9.59
N MET A 112 6.04 2.72 8.48
CA MET A 112 5.60 1.97 7.31
C MET A 112 6.76 1.25 6.62
N GLY A 113 7.90 1.95 6.46
CA GLY A 113 9.03 1.51 5.64
C GLY A 113 10.04 0.61 6.34
N LYS A 114 10.11 0.58 7.67
CA LYS A 114 11.18 -0.11 8.42
C LYS A 114 11.34 -1.61 8.12
N LYS A 115 10.30 -2.26 7.61
CA LYS A 115 10.30 -3.67 7.23
C LYS A 115 10.43 -3.89 5.72
N CYS A 116 10.48 -2.81 4.93
CA CYS A 116 10.42 -2.84 3.48
C CYS A 116 11.73 -2.32 2.86
N LEU A 117 12.87 -2.87 3.30
CA LEU A 117 14.20 -2.36 2.95
C LEU A 117 14.82 -3.05 1.73
N TYR A 118 14.35 -4.24 1.38
CA TYR A 118 14.96 -5.09 0.36
C TYR A 118 13.91 -5.48 -0.68
N PRO A 119 13.59 -4.59 -1.64
CA PRO A 119 12.58 -4.87 -2.64
C PRO A 119 12.97 -6.05 -3.53
N GLU A 120 12.03 -6.95 -3.76
CA GLU A 120 12.14 -8.12 -4.62
C GLU A 120 11.41 -7.90 -5.95
N GLY A 121 11.91 -8.50 -7.02
CA GLY A 121 11.32 -8.45 -8.36
C GLY A 121 12.36 -8.58 -9.45
N ASP A 122 11.94 -9.07 -10.62
CA ASP A 122 12.83 -9.32 -11.76
C ASP A 122 13.17 -8.04 -12.53
N ASN A 123 12.41 -6.97 -12.32
CA ASN A 123 12.59 -5.67 -12.96
C ASN A 123 12.20 -4.52 -12.02
N LEU A 124 12.43 -3.28 -12.44
CA LEU A 124 12.17 -2.09 -11.63
C LEU A 124 10.68 -1.88 -11.34
N CYS A 125 9.79 -2.23 -12.26
CA CYS A 125 8.34 -2.13 -12.07
C CYS A 125 7.88 -3.08 -10.95
N GLU A 126 8.38 -4.31 -10.93
CA GLU A 126 8.07 -5.28 -9.88
C GLU A 126 8.66 -4.90 -8.52
N LYS A 127 9.88 -4.38 -8.48
CA LYS A 127 10.50 -3.88 -7.25
C LYS A 127 9.70 -2.70 -6.66
N ALA A 128 9.24 -1.77 -7.51
CA ALA A 128 8.39 -0.67 -7.10
C ALA A 128 7.04 -1.18 -6.54
N PHE A 129 6.41 -2.12 -7.22
CA PHE A 129 5.19 -2.77 -6.76
C PHE A 129 5.38 -3.48 -5.42
N TRP A 130 6.47 -4.22 -5.26
CA TRP A 130 6.80 -4.89 -4.00
C TRP A 130 6.87 -3.89 -2.84
N LEU A 131 7.52 -2.74 -3.03
CA LEU A 131 7.59 -1.67 -2.02
C LEU A 131 6.20 -1.16 -1.64
N HIS A 132 5.38 -0.81 -2.63
CA HIS A 132 4.02 -0.33 -2.39
C HIS A 132 3.15 -1.36 -1.68
N LYS A 133 3.23 -2.63 -2.09
CA LYS A 133 2.55 -3.74 -1.42
C LYS A 133 3.00 -3.89 0.03
N CYS A 134 4.31 -3.84 0.28
CA CYS A 134 4.89 -3.93 1.61
C CYS A 134 4.43 -2.77 2.51
N TRP A 135 4.50 -1.54 2.02
CA TRP A 135 4.04 -0.35 2.75
C TRP A 135 2.56 -0.41 3.07
N LYS A 136 1.73 -0.74 2.09
CA LYS A 136 0.28 -0.87 2.28
C LYS A 136 -0.07 -1.96 3.30
N THR A 137 0.63 -3.08 3.28
CA THR A 137 0.45 -4.17 4.24
C THR A 137 0.91 -3.76 5.65
N SER A 138 1.98 -2.96 5.74
CA SER A 138 2.55 -2.52 7.02
C SER A 138 1.68 -1.46 7.72
N ASP A 139 1.10 -0.54 6.96
CA ASP A 139 0.22 0.50 7.49
C ASP A 139 -0.91 0.84 6.48
N PRO A 140 -1.94 0.00 6.37
CA PRO A 140 -3.03 0.21 5.43
C PRO A 140 -3.86 1.46 5.71
N LYS A 141 -3.80 1.98 6.95
CA LYS A 141 -4.52 3.20 7.33
C LYS A 141 -3.90 4.46 6.71
N HIS A 142 -2.58 4.52 6.68
CA HIS A 142 -1.87 5.71 6.21
C HIS A 142 -1.28 5.54 4.81
N TYR A 143 -1.27 4.34 4.26
CA TYR A 143 -0.84 4.15 2.89
C TYR A 143 -1.77 4.86 1.91
N PHE A 144 -1.20 5.48 0.87
CA PHE A 144 -1.92 6.00 -0.30
C PHE A 144 -1.03 5.91 -1.54
N LEU A 145 -1.68 5.84 -2.67
CA LEU A 145 -1.10 5.97 -3.99
C LEU A 145 -1.86 7.10 -4.71
N ILE A 146 -1.16 7.93 -5.45
CA ILE A 146 -1.73 9.09 -6.17
C ILE A 146 -1.96 8.72 -7.61
#